data_1bf0442b2f8aac193b98bb197c12d971
#
_entry.id   1bf0442b2f8aac193b98bb197c12d971
#
_cell.length_a   1.000
_cell.length_b   1.000
_cell.length_c   1.000
_cell.angle_alpha   90.00
_cell.angle_beta   90.00
_cell.angle_gamma   90.00
#
_symmetry.space_group_name_H-M   'P 1'
#
loop_
_entity.id
_entity.type
_entity.pdbx_description
1 polymer ?
#
loop_
_entity_poly.entity_id
_entity_poly.type
_entity_poly.pdbx_seq_one_letter_code
_entity_poly.pdbx_strand_id
1 'polypeptide(L)'
;MIVEYDGKPVSDSAELPLLVARTPVGKTVKLKAIRGKGTETFSIKIQELKEEETAERATGTAEDLGLAVQTLTPDLAENLGVDRNLKGVVVTQVEPGGPAADAGLRRGDVILEVNRQAVKDADAYKKALKAGGKGKSLLFLVRRGDNTIFLAVKPSS
;
A
#
# COMPACT_ATOMS: atom_id res chain seq x y z
N MET A 1 11.04 23.02 -16.88
CA MET A 1 10.05 22.88 -17.96
C MET A 1 10.53 21.86 -18.97
N ILE A 2 9.77 20.81 -19.24
CA ILE A 2 10.14 19.75 -20.20
C ILE A 2 9.76 20.22 -21.59
N VAL A 3 10.72 20.20 -22.51
CA VAL A 3 10.56 20.73 -23.87
C VAL A 3 10.64 19.66 -24.95
N GLU A 4 11.20 18.50 -24.64
CA GLU A 4 11.35 17.40 -25.59
C GLU A 4 11.25 16.05 -24.89
N TYR A 5 10.55 15.12 -25.51
CA TYR A 5 10.38 13.75 -25.04
C TYR A 5 10.73 12.79 -26.19
N ASP A 6 11.76 11.97 -25.99
CA ASP A 6 12.26 10.97 -26.96
C ASP A 6 12.44 11.55 -28.38
N GLY A 7 13.00 12.77 -28.45
CA GLY A 7 13.25 13.46 -29.74
C GLY A 7 12.05 14.19 -30.34
N LYS A 8 10.91 14.21 -29.61
CA LYS A 8 9.71 14.92 -30.06
C LYS A 8 9.49 16.17 -29.22
N PRO A 9 9.26 17.32 -29.86
CA PRO A 9 8.98 18.54 -29.10
C PRO A 9 7.65 18.42 -28.34
N VAL A 10 7.67 18.76 -27.08
CA VAL A 10 6.48 18.80 -26.22
C VAL A 10 6.11 20.25 -25.98
N SER A 11 4.98 20.67 -26.51
CA SER A 11 4.50 22.04 -26.38
C SER A 11 3.76 22.28 -25.09
N ASP A 12 3.19 21.23 -24.51
CA ASP A 12 2.37 21.30 -23.31
C ASP A 12 2.70 20.14 -22.36
N SER A 13 2.79 20.43 -21.07
CA SER A 13 2.99 19.42 -20.03
C SER A 13 1.86 18.38 -19.97
N ALA A 14 0.68 18.71 -20.47
CA ALA A 14 -0.45 17.78 -20.55
C ALA A 14 -0.24 16.66 -21.59
N GLU A 15 0.65 16.85 -22.55
CA GLU A 15 0.98 15.83 -23.55
C GLU A 15 1.89 14.72 -23.00
N LEU A 16 2.67 15.01 -21.97
CA LEU A 16 3.62 14.06 -21.39
C LEU A 16 2.98 12.76 -20.93
N PRO A 17 1.89 12.75 -20.16
CA PRO A 17 1.24 11.50 -19.75
C PRO A 17 0.78 10.64 -20.91
N LEU A 18 0.32 11.25 -21.99
CA LEU A 18 -0.10 10.56 -23.20
C LEU A 18 1.07 9.92 -23.94
N LEU A 19 2.20 10.63 -24.01
CA LEU A 19 3.41 10.14 -24.65
C LEU A 19 4.02 8.98 -23.84
N VAL A 20 4.01 9.07 -22.53
CA VAL A 20 4.48 8.00 -21.64
C VAL A 20 3.58 6.76 -21.78
N ALA A 21 2.27 6.94 -21.84
CA ALA A 21 1.33 5.84 -22.00
C ALA A 21 1.47 5.09 -23.35
N ARG A 22 1.92 5.79 -24.39
CA ARG A 22 2.17 5.20 -25.71
C ARG A 22 3.54 4.57 -25.85
N THR A 23 4.44 4.81 -24.91
CA THR A 23 5.81 4.27 -24.96
C THR A 23 5.80 2.83 -24.45
N PRO A 24 6.40 1.88 -25.20
CA PRO A 24 6.47 0.50 -24.75
C PRO A 24 7.32 0.37 -23.48
N VAL A 25 6.89 -0.53 -22.60
CA VAL A 25 7.59 -0.84 -21.36
C VAL A 25 8.99 -1.38 -21.65
N GLY A 26 9.97 -0.93 -20.88
CA GLY A 26 11.36 -1.32 -21.03
C GLY A 26 12.18 -0.44 -21.96
N LYS A 27 11.55 0.53 -22.64
CA LYS A 27 12.26 1.50 -23.49
C LYS A 27 12.87 2.61 -22.62
N THR A 28 14.11 2.97 -22.93
CA THR A 28 14.74 4.16 -22.34
C THR A 28 14.44 5.37 -23.22
N VAL A 29 13.85 6.40 -22.63
CA VAL A 29 13.52 7.65 -23.32
C VAL A 29 14.37 8.79 -22.79
N LYS A 30 14.68 9.74 -23.66
CA LYS A 30 15.42 10.94 -23.29
C LYS A 30 14.46 12.10 -23.12
N LEU A 31 14.55 12.75 -21.97
CA LEU A 31 13.80 13.97 -21.67
C LEU A 31 14.75 15.14 -21.68
N LYS A 32 14.40 16.19 -22.37
CA LYS A 32 15.08 17.49 -22.28
C LYS A 32 14.23 18.45 -21.49
N ALA A 33 14.82 19.01 -20.47
CA ALA A 33 14.17 20.02 -19.64
C ALA A 33 15.01 21.30 -19.64
N ILE A 34 14.35 22.43 -19.71
CA ILE A 34 14.99 23.72 -19.53
C ILE A 34 14.89 24.11 -18.06
N ARG A 35 16.06 24.30 -17.46
CA ARG A 35 16.15 24.73 -16.07
C ARG A 35 17.04 25.96 -16.00
N GLY A 36 16.44 27.12 -15.75
CA GLY A 36 17.17 28.39 -15.76
C GLY A 36 17.70 28.73 -17.14
N LYS A 37 19.01 28.87 -17.28
CA LYS A 37 19.69 29.17 -18.56
C LYS A 37 20.25 27.96 -19.28
N GLY A 38 20.03 26.75 -18.76
CA GLY A 38 20.59 25.54 -19.32
C GLY A 38 19.54 24.49 -19.69
N THR A 39 19.85 23.70 -20.69
CA THR A 39 19.05 22.53 -21.07
C THR A 39 19.71 21.29 -20.47
N GLU A 40 18.97 20.55 -19.67
CA GLU A 40 19.42 19.28 -19.10
C GLU A 40 18.71 18.13 -19.77
N THR A 41 19.46 17.09 -20.09
CA THR A 41 18.92 15.87 -20.68
C THR A 41 18.92 14.76 -19.64
N PHE A 42 17.75 14.18 -19.41
CA PHE A 42 17.57 13.05 -18.50
C PHE A 42 17.18 11.81 -19.30
N SER A 43 17.82 10.69 -18.98
CA SER A 43 17.42 9.39 -19.52
C SER A 43 16.57 8.66 -18.47
N ILE A 44 15.35 8.31 -18.84
CA ILE A 44 14.42 7.60 -17.98
C ILE A 44 14.04 6.28 -18.62
N LYS A 45 14.22 5.20 -17.92
CA LYS A 45 13.74 3.88 -18.35
C LYS A 45 12.26 3.75 -18.01
N ILE A 46 11.43 3.54 -19.01
CA ILE A 46 10.00 3.30 -18.80
C ILE A 46 9.84 1.89 -18.27
N GLN A 47 9.41 1.79 -17.03
CA GLN A 47 9.03 0.54 -16.41
C GLN A 47 7.51 0.46 -16.38
N GLU A 48 7.01 -0.77 -16.44
CA GLU A 48 5.60 -0.99 -16.24
C GLU A 48 5.24 -0.51 -14.83
N LEU A 49 4.33 0.47 -14.76
CA LEU A 49 3.72 0.87 -13.49
C LEU A 49 2.81 -0.26 -13.04
N LYS A 50 3.40 -1.24 -12.39
CA LYS A 50 2.63 -2.20 -11.64
C LYS A 50 2.06 -1.47 -10.43
N GLU A 51 0.83 -1.79 -10.07
CA GLU A 51 0.23 -1.32 -8.81
C GLU A 51 1.13 -1.61 -7.60
N GLU A 52 2.07 -2.53 -7.75
CA GLU A 52 3.11 -2.85 -6.77
C GLU A 52 4.16 -1.74 -6.58
N GLU A 53 4.31 -0.81 -7.52
CA GLU A 53 5.21 0.34 -7.35
C GLU A 53 4.61 1.42 -6.44
N THR A 54 3.33 1.36 -6.20
CA THR A 54 2.71 2.05 -5.07
C THR A 54 2.87 1.24 -3.77
N ALA A 55 3.88 0.34 -3.70
CA ALA A 55 4.12 -0.52 -2.55
C ALA A 55 4.41 0.23 -1.24
N GLU A 56 4.83 1.48 -1.31
CA GLU A 56 4.86 2.36 -0.15
C GLU A 56 3.45 2.63 0.40
N ARG A 57 2.41 2.32 -0.37
CA ARG A 57 1.00 2.40 0.00
C ARG A 57 0.28 1.08 -0.23
N ALA A 58 0.95 -0.06 -0.01
CA ALA A 58 0.30 -1.36 -0.15
C ALA A 58 -0.87 -1.45 0.83
N THR A 59 -2.07 -1.25 0.32
CA THR A 59 -3.30 -1.46 1.05
C THR A 59 -3.79 -2.88 0.80
N GLY A 60 -3.86 -3.67 1.84
CA GLY A 60 -4.57 -4.95 1.81
C GLY A 60 -6.04 -4.70 2.12
N THR A 61 -6.90 -4.97 1.16
CA THR A 61 -8.34 -5.03 1.40
C THR A 61 -8.75 -6.48 1.51
N ALA A 62 -9.32 -6.86 2.64
CA ALA A 62 -10.01 -8.12 2.79
C ALA A 62 -11.51 -7.83 2.72
N GLU A 63 -12.08 -7.94 1.54
CA GLU A 63 -13.51 -7.69 1.31
C GLU A 63 -14.39 -8.55 2.22
N ASP A 64 -13.98 -9.81 2.44
CA ASP A 64 -14.71 -10.75 3.28
C ASP A 64 -14.75 -10.34 4.76
N LEU A 65 -13.85 -9.49 5.20
CA LEU A 65 -13.75 -9.02 6.58
C LEU A 65 -14.28 -7.60 6.78
N GLY A 66 -14.53 -6.88 5.70
CA GLY A 66 -14.94 -5.48 5.76
C GLY A 66 -13.89 -4.58 6.39
N LEU A 67 -12.62 -4.78 6.01
CA LEU A 67 -11.48 -4.18 6.67
C LEU A 67 -10.41 -3.83 5.64
N ALA A 68 -9.89 -2.63 5.72
CA ALA A 68 -8.74 -2.20 4.94
C ALA A 68 -7.54 -2.01 5.85
N VAL A 69 -6.39 -2.50 5.44
CA VAL A 69 -5.15 -2.38 6.19
C VAL A 69 -4.04 -1.82 5.31
N GLN A 70 -3.05 -1.25 5.94
CA GLN A 70 -1.86 -0.71 5.30
C GLN A 70 -0.62 -1.22 6.03
N THR A 71 0.47 -1.46 5.31
CA THR A 71 1.75 -1.81 5.93
C THR A 71 2.17 -0.73 6.92
N LEU A 72 2.51 -1.15 8.14
CA LEU A 72 2.97 -0.22 9.17
C LEU A 72 4.37 0.29 8.82
N THR A 73 4.48 1.60 8.66
CA THR A 73 5.76 2.29 8.46
C THR A 73 6.21 2.92 9.78
N PRO A 74 7.52 3.23 9.93
CA PRO A 74 8.01 3.94 11.12
C PRO A 74 7.28 5.25 11.38
N ASP A 75 6.92 5.98 10.33
CA ASP A 75 6.17 7.24 10.44
C ASP A 75 4.75 7.03 10.98
N LEU A 76 4.07 5.98 10.48
CA LEU A 76 2.75 5.62 10.99
C LEU A 76 2.81 5.12 12.43
N ALA A 77 3.83 4.35 12.77
CA ALA A 77 4.04 3.88 14.13
C ALA A 77 4.19 5.05 15.10
N GLU A 78 4.97 6.05 14.73
CA GLU A 78 5.15 7.26 15.52
C GLU A 78 3.83 8.03 15.70
N ASN A 79 3.06 8.20 14.64
CA ASN A 79 1.75 8.86 14.68
C ASN A 79 0.73 8.12 15.56
N LEU A 80 0.85 6.80 15.63
CA LEU A 80 -0.04 5.96 16.44
C LEU A 80 0.45 5.78 17.89
N GLY A 81 1.64 6.29 18.19
CA GLY A 81 2.24 6.13 19.52
C GLY A 81 2.72 4.72 19.82
N VAL A 82 3.03 3.93 18.78
CA VAL A 82 3.59 2.59 18.91
C VAL A 82 5.06 2.58 18.52
N ASP A 83 5.77 1.51 18.87
CA ASP A 83 7.20 1.37 18.61
C ASP A 83 7.49 1.42 17.09
N ARG A 84 8.47 2.23 16.68
CA ARG A 84 8.92 2.33 15.29
C ARG A 84 9.46 1.01 14.72
N ASN A 85 10.00 0.15 15.59
CA ASN A 85 10.51 -1.15 15.21
C ASN A 85 9.42 -2.20 15.07
N LEU A 86 8.19 -1.86 15.44
CA LEU A 86 7.05 -2.74 15.33
C LEU A 86 6.72 -3.01 13.87
N LYS A 87 6.63 -4.27 13.51
CA LYS A 87 6.25 -4.72 12.19
C LYS A 87 4.84 -5.27 12.21
N GLY A 88 4.04 -4.90 11.22
CA GLY A 88 2.67 -5.33 11.12
C GLY A 88 1.90 -4.52 10.10
N VAL A 89 0.59 -4.58 10.18
CA VAL A 89 -0.31 -3.77 9.35
C VAL A 89 -1.22 -2.94 10.25
N VAL A 90 -1.51 -1.73 9.81
CA VAL A 90 -2.41 -0.82 10.53
C VAL A 90 -3.78 -0.83 9.84
N VAL A 91 -4.84 -0.86 10.64
CA VAL A 91 -6.20 -0.77 10.14
C VAL A 91 -6.51 0.67 9.75
N THR A 92 -6.77 0.89 8.46
CA THR A 92 -7.07 2.22 7.92
C THR A 92 -8.56 2.47 7.82
N GLN A 93 -9.34 1.42 7.63
CA GLN A 93 -10.79 1.50 7.52
C GLN A 93 -11.44 0.22 8.02
N VAL A 94 -12.55 0.36 8.71
CA VAL A 94 -13.41 -0.76 9.15
C VAL A 94 -14.82 -0.46 8.69
N GLU A 95 -15.41 -1.41 7.96
CA GLU A 95 -16.79 -1.29 7.50
C GLU A 95 -17.76 -1.48 8.68
N PRO A 96 -18.67 -0.52 8.92
CA PRO A 96 -19.65 -0.65 9.99
C PRO A 96 -20.60 -1.83 9.70
N GLY A 97 -20.77 -2.68 10.68
CA GLY A 97 -21.58 -3.90 10.56
C GLY A 97 -20.88 -5.06 9.86
N GLY A 98 -19.60 -4.90 9.50
CA GLY A 98 -18.80 -5.98 8.93
C GLY A 98 -18.19 -6.89 10.02
N PRO A 99 -17.64 -8.04 9.62
CA PRO A 99 -17.06 -9.01 10.57
C PRO A 99 -15.94 -8.41 11.44
N ALA A 100 -15.12 -7.53 10.87
CA ALA A 100 -14.05 -6.87 11.63
C ALA A 100 -14.60 -5.92 12.70
N ALA A 101 -15.66 -5.16 12.37
CA ALA A 101 -16.31 -4.27 13.32
C ALA A 101 -16.99 -5.07 14.45
N ASP A 102 -17.64 -6.17 14.09
CA ASP A 102 -18.29 -7.07 15.07
C ASP A 102 -17.27 -7.70 16.02
N ALA A 103 -16.08 -7.97 15.55
CA ALA A 103 -14.98 -8.49 16.38
C ALA A 103 -14.37 -7.44 17.30
N GLY A 104 -14.65 -6.16 17.07
CA GLY A 104 -14.14 -5.06 17.87
C GLY A 104 -12.90 -4.37 17.28
N LEU A 105 -12.56 -4.65 16.04
CA LEU A 105 -11.49 -3.95 15.33
C LEU A 105 -11.90 -2.49 15.08
N ARG A 106 -10.93 -1.61 15.16
CA ARG A 106 -11.11 -0.18 14.96
C ARG A 106 -10.00 0.38 14.08
N ARG A 107 -10.29 1.50 13.44
CA ARG A 107 -9.27 2.26 12.73
C ARG A 107 -8.13 2.65 13.68
N GLY A 108 -6.90 2.45 13.23
CA GLY A 108 -5.70 2.73 14.02
C GLY A 108 -5.16 1.52 14.79
N ASP A 109 -5.86 0.38 14.77
CA ASP A 109 -5.35 -0.85 15.35
C ASP A 109 -4.21 -1.42 14.51
N VAL A 110 -3.19 -1.96 15.15
CA VAL A 110 -2.06 -2.60 14.48
C VAL A 110 -2.19 -4.11 14.61
N ILE A 111 -2.30 -4.80 13.49
CA ILE A 111 -2.36 -6.25 13.44
C ILE A 111 -0.92 -6.79 13.38
N LEU A 112 -0.52 -7.54 14.39
CA LEU A 112 0.82 -8.13 14.53
C LEU A 112 0.88 -9.56 14.03
N GLU A 113 -0.18 -10.32 14.28
CA GLU A 113 -0.29 -11.72 13.91
C GLU A 113 -1.72 -12.06 13.49
N VAL A 114 -1.83 -13.01 12.59
CA VAL A 114 -3.11 -13.62 12.17
C VAL A 114 -2.96 -15.12 12.28
N ASN A 115 -3.82 -15.77 13.05
CA ASN A 115 -3.76 -17.21 13.32
C ASN A 115 -2.38 -17.66 13.81
N ARG A 116 -1.76 -16.86 14.67
CA ARG A 116 -0.40 -17.09 15.21
C ARG A 116 0.71 -17.02 14.17
N GLN A 117 0.41 -16.49 12.98
CA GLN A 117 1.41 -16.20 11.96
C GLN A 117 1.77 -14.72 11.99
N ALA A 118 3.06 -14.43 12.09
CA ALA A 118 3.53 -13.06 12.11
C ALA A 118 3.21 -12.35 10.79
N VAL A 119 2.61 -11.19 10.91
CA VAL A 119 2.27 -10.31 9.77
C VAL A 119 3.21 -9.13 9.79
N LYS A 120 4.10 -9.05 8.82
CA LYS A 120 5.11 -7.98 8.72
C LYS A 120 4.66 -6.84 7.80
N ASP A 121 3.81 -7.16 6.84
CA ASP A 121 3.33 -6.25 5.81
C ASP A 121 1.96 -6.70 5.28
N ALA A 122 1.39 -5.91 4.36
CA ALA A 122 0.10 -6.21 3.77
C ALA A 122 0.10 -7.54 3.00
N ASP A 123 1.21 -7.92 2.37
CA ASP A 123 1.32 -9.19 1.64
C ASP A 123 1.27 -10.39 2.58
N ALA A 124 2.02 -10.33 3.69
CA ALA A 124 1.98 -11.36 4.73
C ALA A 124 0.57 -11.47 5.34
N TYR A 125 -0.10 -10.34 5.53
CA TYR A 125 -1.49 -10.29 6.00
C TYR A 125 -2.44 -11.04 5.06
N LYS A 126 -2.36 -10.75 3.76
CA LYS A 126 -3.16 -11.45 2.74
C LYS A 126 -2.89 -12.96 2.72
N LYS A 127 -1.62 -13.36 2.80
CA LYS A 127 -1.23 -14.77 2.85
C LYS A 127 -1.79 -15.47 4.08
N ALA A 128 -1.69 -14.82 5.24
CA ALA A 128 -2.23 -15.37 6.49
C ALA A 128 -3.75 -15.55 6.44
N LEU A 129 -4.46 -14.60 5.83
CA LEU A 129 -5.90 -14.71 5.62
C LEU A 129 -6.27 -15.88 4.72
N LYS A 130 -5.55 -16.06 3.63
CA LYS A 130 -5.75 -17.19 2.71
C LYS A 130 -5.45 -18.53 3.37
N ALA A 131 -4.40 -18.59 4.19
CA ALA A 131 -4.02 -19.80 4.91
C ALA A 131 -5.07 -20.21 5.96
N GLY A 132 -5.79 -19.23 6.53
CA GLY A 132 -6.87 -19.48 7.48
C GLY A 132 -8.12 -20.12 6.89
N GLY A 133 -8.27 -20.08 5.57
CA GLY A 133 -9.41 -20.65 4.86
C GLY A 133 -10.69 -19.82 4.97
N LYS A 134 -11.61 -20.01 4.03
CA LYS A 134 -12.90 -19.34 4.05
C LYS A 134 -13.83 -19.98 5.09
N GLY A 135 -14.56 -19.14 5.81
CA GLY A 135 -15.56 -19.58 6.78
C GLY A 135 -15.01 -19.99 8.15
N LYS A 136 -13.71 -19.90 8.37
CA LYS A 136 -13.10 -20.18 9.66
C LYS A 136 -12.83 -18.90 10.43
N SER A 137 -12.99 -18.94 11.74
CA SER A 137 -12.62 -17.82 12.59
C SER A 137 -11.13 -17.54 12.52
N LEU A 138 -10.77 -16.28 12.37
CA LEU A 138 -9.39 -15.81 12.32
C LEU A 138 -9.04 -15.18 13.67
N LEU A 139 -7.93 -15.58 14.25
CA LEU A 139 -7.43 -14.98 15.48
C LEU A 139 -6.42 -13.89 15.14
N PHE A 140 -6.76 -12.67 15.51
CA PHE A 140 -5.90 -11.51 15.30
C PHE A 140 -5.23 -11.10 16.61
N LEU A 141 -3.91 -10.95 16.58
CA LEU A 141 -3.17 -10.28 17.64
C LEU A 141 -3.04 -8.81 17.24
N VAL A 142 -3.71 -7.96 18.00
CA VAL A 142 -3.83 -6.54 17.69
C VAL A 142 -3.21 -5.71 18.81
N ARG A 143 -2.41 -4.74 18.43
CA ARG A 143 -1.89 -3.75 19.36
C ARG A 143 -2.68 -2.46 19.23
N ARG A 144 -3.23 -2.02 20.35
CA ARG A 144 -3.97 -0.76 20.47
C ARG A 144 -3.26 0.13 21.48
N GLY A 145 -2.47 1.10 20.98
CA GLY A 145 -1.59 1.88 21.84
C GLY A 145 -0.57 0.98 22.55
N ASP A 146 -0.54 1.01 23.85
CA ASP A 146 0.36 0.17 24.68
C ASP A 146 -0.22 -1.21 25.00
N ASN A 147 -1.47 -1.45 24.65
CA ASN A 147 -2.16 -2.69 24.98
C ASN A 147 -2.18 -3.65 23.78
N THR A 148 -1.96 -4.94 24.08
CA THR A 148 -2.09 -6.01 23.11
C THR A 148 -3.33 -6.84 23.44
N ILE A 149 -4.17 -7.05 22.44
CA ILE A 149 -5.42 -7.79 22.58
C ILE A 149 -5.57 -8.85 21.50
N PHE A 150 -6.24 -9.93 21.81
CA PHE A 150 -6.63 -10.95 20.85
C PHE A 150 -8.08 -10.75 20.44
N LEU A 151 -8.34 -10.76 19.15
CA LEU A 151 -9.67 -10.63 18.58
C LEU A 151 -9.94 -11.78 17.62
N ALA A 152 -11.08 -12.43 17.80
CA ALA A 152 -11.54 -13.46 16.87
C ALA A 152 -12.49 -12.84 15.86
N VAL A 153 -12.14 -12.92 14.58
CA VAL A 153 -12.93 -12.39 13.48
C VAL A 153 -13.52 -13.55 12.69
N LYS A 154 -14.82 -13.56 12.50
CA LYS A 154 -15.51 -14.52 11.64
C LYS A 154 -15.75 -13.85 10.29
N PRO A 155 -15.14 -14.31 9.20
CA PRO A 155 -15.46 -13.77 7.89
C PRO A 155 -16.92 -14.07 7.55
N SER A 156 -17.55 -13.11 6.85
CA SER A 156 -18.91 -13.36 6.35
C SER A 156 -18.83 -14.44 5.26
N SER A 157 -19.59 -15.48 5.46
CA SER A 157 -19.71 -16.56 4.50
C SER A 157 -20.53 -16.15 3.28
#